data_7cb88fa318f65854713951e4d33a33b6
#
_entry.id   7cb88fa318f65854713951e4d33a33b6
#
_cell.length_a   1.000
_cell.length_b   1.000
_cell.length_c   1.000
_cell.angle_alpha   90.00
_cell.angle_beta   90.00
_cell.angle_gamma   90.00
#
_symmetry.space_group_name_H-M   'P 1'
#
loop_
_entity.id
_entity.type
_entity.pdbx_description
1 polymer ?
#
loop_
_entity_poly.entity_id
_entity_poly.type
_entity_poly.pdbx_seq_one_letter_code
_entity_poly.pdbx_strand_id
1 'polypeptide(L)'
;MGMDLSQGGHLTHGSPVNMSGKNYNFVSYGVSAEDGRIDYAALAKQVAKVRPKLLVAGASAYPRAIDFEKLAEIAHGYGAMLMVDMAHIAGLVAGGQHQSPVPYADVVTTTTHKTLRGPRGGLILTNNEYIIKRINSAIFPGTQGGPLEHVIAAKAVCFGEALKPEFKEYARKIVENAKALEAELTARGVKLVSGGTDNHLLLI
;
A
#
# COMPACT_ATOMS: atom_id res chain seq x y z
N MET A 1 0.17 -0.41 -14.41
CA MET A 1 0.94 -1.56 -13.88
C MET A 1 0.66 -1.69 -12.40
N GLY A 2 0.74 -2.91 -11.84
CA GLY A 2 0.63 -3.18 -10.40
C GLY A 2 1.32 -4.47 -10.02
N MET A 3 1.51 -4.69 -8.70
CA MET A 3 2.14 -5.92 -8.22
C MET A 3 1.26 -7.13 -8.51
N ASP A 4 1.89 -8.23 -8.95
CA ASP A 4 1.19 -9.48 -9.24
C ASP A 4 0.54 -10.05 -7.98
N LEU A 5 -0.71 -10.54 -8.14
CA LEU A 5 -1.48 -11.09 -7.03
C LEU A 5 -0.79 -12.28 -6.36
N SER A 6 -0.15 -13.14 -7.17
CA SER A 6 0.56 -14.33 -6.68
C SER A 6 1.86 -13.99 -5.94
N GLN A 7 2.32 -12.75 -6.03
CA GLN A 7 3.56 -12.26 -5.44
C GLN A 7 3.34 -11.16 -4.39
N GLY A 8 2.13 -11.09 -3.86
CA GLY A 8 1.79 -10.18 -2.76
C GLY A 8 0.91 -9.00 -3.13
N GLY A 9 0.54 -8.83 -4.40
CA GLY A 9 -0.38 -7.77 -4.84
C GLY A 9 -1.80 -7.92 -4.28
N HIS A 10 -2.65 -6.93 -4.57
CA HIS A 10 -4.06 -6.96 -4.19
C HIS A 10 -4.94 -7.24 -5.40
N LEU A 11 -6.09 -7.89 -5.18
CA LEU A 11 -7.08 -8.16 -6.25
C LEU A 11 -7.46 -6.92 -7.06
N THR A 12 -7.57 -5.76 -6.40
CA THR A 12 -7.93 -4.51 -7.07
C THR A 12 -6.80 -3.87 -7.87
N HIS A 13 -5.61 -4.46 -7.86
CA HIS A 13 -4.44 -3.98 -8.61
C HIS A 13 -4.25 -4.74 -9.94
N GLY A 14 -5.34 -4.95 -10.68
CA GLY A 14 -5.28 -5.49 -12.03
C GLY A 14 -5.61 -6.97 -12.17
N SER A 15 -6.13 -7.63 -11.13
CA SER A 15 -6.59 -9.00 -11.26
C SER A 15 -7.70 -9.11 -12.32
N PRO A 16 -7.67 -10.13 -13.21
CA PRO A 16 -8.65 -10.29 -14.29
C PRO A 16 -10.10 -10.51 -13.80
N VAL A 17 -10.29 -10.87 -12.55
CA VAL A 17 -11.62 -10.99 -11.95
C VAL A 17 -12.14 -9.68 -11.37
N ASN A 18 -11.28 -8.69 -11.18
CA ASN A 18 -11.63 -7.38 -10.64
C ASN A 18 -11.92 -6.38 -11.76
N MET A 19 -12.70 -5.34 -11.45
CA MET A 19 -13.00 -4.25 -12.37
C MET A 19 -11.73 -3.60 -12.97
N SER A 20 -10.65 -3.48 -12.21
CA SER A 20 -9.39 -2.93 -12.67
C SER A 20 -8.77 -3.76 -13.81
N GLY A 21 -8.73 -5.08 -13.68
CA GLY A 21 -8.21 -5.95 -14.73
C GLY A 21 -9.17 -6.13 -15.92
N LYS A 22 -10.49 -5.93 -15.70
CA LYS A 22 -11.49 -6.02 -16.78
C LYS A 22 -11.54 -4.75 -17.64
N ASN A 23 -11.36 -3.59 -17.05
CA ASN A 23 -11.57 -2.31 -17.73
C ASN A 23 -10.28 -1.66 -18.24
N TYR A 24 -9.11 -2.13 -17.76
CA TYR A 24 -7.83 -1.55 -18.13
C TYR A 24 -6.86 -2.63 -18.62
N ASN A 25 -5.98 -2.24 -19.53
CA ASN A 25 -4.86 -3.10 -19.94
C ASN A 25 -3.78 -3.09 -18.86
N PHE A 26 -3.93 -4.00 -17.92
CA PHE A 26 -3.07 -4.09 -16.74
C PHE A 26 -1.87 -5.03 -17.02
N VAL A 27 -0.67 -4.58 -16.69
CA VAL A 27 0.56 -5.38 -16.74
C VAL A 27 1.10 -5.51 -15.32
N SER A 28 1.35 -6.73 -14.86
CA SER A 28 1.87 -6.97 -13.52
C SER A 28 3.40 -6.86 -13.48
N TYR A 29 3.91 -6.44 -12.30
CA TYR A 29 5.31 -6.59 -11.92
C TYR A 29 5.40 -7.49 -10.69
N GLY A 30 6.56 -8.07 -10.45
CA GLY A 30 6.73 -9.02 -9.37
C GLY A 30 7.92 -8.70 -8.47
N VAL A 31 8.29 -9.72 -7.70
CA VAL A 31 9.48 -9.73 -6.85
C VAL A 31 10.58 -10.58 -7.49
N SER A 32 11.81 -10.37 -7.08
CA SER A 32 12.94 -11.22 -7.46
C SER A 32 12.72 -12.66 -6.97
N ALA A 33 12.99 -13.64 -7.83
CA ALA A 33 12.94 -15.05 -7.45
C ALA A 33 14.07 -15.44 -6.48
N GLU A 34 15.12 -14.64 -6.42
CA GLU A 34 16.30 -14.90 -5.59
C GLU A 34 16.02 -14.64 -4.11
N ASP A 35 15.38 -13.50 -3.80
CA ASP A 35 15.21 -13.04 -2.42
C ASP A 35 13.77 -12.66 -2.04
N GLY A 36 12.81 -12.77 -2.98
CA GLY A 36 11.41 -12.42 -2.74
C GLY A 36 11.17 -10.92 -2.52
N ARG A 37 12.09 -10.04 -2.95
CA ARG A 37 11.98 -8.58 -2.80
C ARG A 37 11.68 -7.90 -4.12
N ILE A 38 11.12 -6.69 -4.04
CA ILE A 38 10.91 -5.85 -5.23
C ILE A 38 12.28 -5.49 -5.82
N ASP A 39 12.53 -5.91 -7.07
CA ASP A 39 13.69 -5.47 -7.84
C ASP A 39 13.35 -4.17 -8.57
N TYR A 40 13.75 -3.05 -7.97
CA TYR A 40 13.49 -1.71 -8.53
C TYR A 40 14.20 -1.48 -9.89
N ALA A 41 15.35 -2.13 -10.13
CA ALA A 41 16.06 -2.00 -11.40
C ALA A 41 15.33 -2.76 -12.53
N ALA A 42 14.84 -3.95 -12.24
CA ALA A 42 14.00 -4.71 -13.18
C ALA A 42 12.65 -3.99 -13.41
N LEU A 43 12.04 -3.44 -12.37
CA LEU A 43 10.81 -2.65 -12.48
C LEU A 43 11.03 -1.41 -13.37
N ALA A 44 12.11 -0.68 -13.20
CA ALA A 44 12.43 0.48 -14.05
C ALA A 44 12.54 0.09 -15.53
N LYS A 45 13.22 -1.02 -15.84
CA LYS A 45 13.31 -1.55 -17.21
C LYS A 45 11.94 -1.93 -17.77
N GLN A 46 11.08 -2.53 -16.93
CA GLN A 46 9.73 -2.93 -17.33
C GLN A 46 8.86 -1.69 -17.57
N VAL A 47 8.90 -0.68 -16.70
CA VAL A 47 8.17 0.60 -16.86
C VAL A 47 8.64 1.32 -18.13
N ALA A 48 9.93 1.35 -18.40
CA ALA A 48 10.49 1.92 -19.63
C ALA A 48 9.93 1.26 -20.89
N LYS A 49 9.77 -0.07 -20.88
CA LYS A 49 9.23 -0.85 -21.99
C LYS A 49 7.72 -0.70 -22.15
N VAL A 50 6.97 -0.80 -21.03
CA VAL A 50 5.49 -0.82 -21.03
C VAL A 50 4.92 0.59 -21.19
N ARG A 51 5.62 1.62 -20.65
CA ARG A 51 5.13 3.02 -20.64
C ARG A 51 3.73 3.14 -20.06
N PRO A 52 3.48 2.65 -18.83
CA PRO A 52 2.16 2.73 -18.23
C PRO A 52 1.77 4.19 -17.97
N LYS A 53 0.46 4.48 -17.96
CA LYS A 53 -0.06 5.76 -17.49
C LYS A 53 -0.11 5.85 -15.98
N LEU A 54 -0.21 4.69 -15.31
CA LEU A 54 -0.32 4.58 -13.87
C LEU A 54 0.52 3.39 -13.36
N LEU A 55 1.39 3.65 -12.41
CA LEU A 55 2.05 2.64 -11.60
C LEU A 55 1.32 2.55 -10.25
N VAL A 56 0.79 1.38 -9.92
CA VAL A 56 0.14 1.10 -8.63
C VAL A 56 1.13 0.35 -7.76
N ALA A 57 1.45 0.91 -6.62
CA ALA A 57 2.31 0.32 -5.60
C ALA A 57 1.52 0.02 -4.33
N GLY A 58 2.12 -0.75 -3.43
CA GLY A 58 1.47 -1.29 -2.25
C GLY A 58 1.10 -2.75 -2.44
N ALA A 59 0.95 -3.46 -1.33
CA ALA A 59 0.79 -4.90 -1.34
C ALA A 59 -0.13 -5.36 -0.19
N SER A 60 -0.74 -6.54 -0.38
CA SER A 60 -1.51 -7.23 0.67
C SER A 60 -0.64 -8.19 1.46
N ALA A 61 0.33 -8.83 0.80
CA ALA A 61 1.16 -9.88 1.36
C ALA A 61 2.64 -9.68 0.96
N TYR A 62 3.22 -8.58 1.42
CA TYR A 62 4.62 -8.26 1.21
C TYR A 62 5.25 -7.85 2.55
N PRO A 63 6.17 -8.67 3.12
CA PRO A 63 6.64 -8.46 4.48
C PRO A 63 7.80 -7.47 4.58
N ARG A 64 8.27 -6.89 3.48
CA ARG A 64 9.41 -5.97 3.46
C ARG A 64 8.99 -4.51 3.33
N ALA A 65 9.87 -3.61 3.74
CA ALA A 65 9.69 -2.18 3.49
C ALA A 65 9.64 -1.89 1.99
N ILE A 66 8.79 -0.94 1.61
CA ILE A 66 8.66 -0.45 0.23
C ILE A 66 9.27 0.95 0.17
N ASP A 67 10.17 1.15 -0.77
CA ASP A 67 10.81 2.43 -1.05
C ASP A 67 9.94 3.24 -2.02
N PHE A 68 9.12 4.13 -1.47
CA PHE A 68 8.19 4.95 -2.25
C PHE A 68 8.88 6.06 -3.04
N GLU A 69 10.03 6.53 -2.58
CA GLU A 69 10.83 7.52 -3.30
C GLU A 69 11.35 6.93 -4.61
N LYS A 70 11.95 5.75 -4.54
CA LYS A 70 12.39 5.02 -5.73
C LYS A 70 11.27 4.69 -6.71
N LEU A 71 10.09 4.33 -6.19
CA LEU A 71 8.92 4.09 -7.04
C LEU A 71 8.45 5.36 -7.75
N ALA A 72 8.50 6.51 -7.06
CA ALA A 72 8.18 7.80 -7.66
C ALA A 72 9.19 8.20 -8.75
N GLU A 73 10.49 8.03 -8.49
CA GLU A 73 11.53 8.26 -9.49
C GLU A 73 11.29 7.41 -10.76
N ILE A 74 10.98 6.13 -10.58
CA ILE A 74 10.68 5.22 -11.69
C ILE A 74 9.41 5.66 -12.44
N ALA A 75 8.30 5.91 -11.73
CA ALA A 75 7.05 6.27 -12.37
C ALA A 75 7.17 7.61 -13.11
N HIS A 76 7.59 8.66 -12.42
CA HIS A 76 7.69 10.01 -12.95
C HIS A 76 8.75 10.13 -14.05
N GLY A 77 9.89 9.42 -13.93
CA GLY A 77 10.94 9.39 -14.94
C GLY A 77 10.47 8.87 -16.30
N TYR A 78 9.38 8.14 -16.35
CA TYR A 78 8.77 7.64 -17.58
C TYR A 78 7.38 8.24 -17.88
N GLY A 79 6.98 9.29 -17.14
CA GLY A 79 5.73 10.01 -17.36
C GLY A 79 4.48 9.28 -16.85
N ALA A 80 4.64 8.29 -15.99
CA ALA A 80 3.54 7.62 -15.30
C ALA A 80 3.20 8.34 -14.00
N MET A 81 1.92 8.31 -13.59
CA MET A 81 1.52 8.68 -12.25
C MET A 81 1.82 7.52 -11.29
N LEU A 82 2.16 7.84 -10.04
CA LEU A 82 2.29 6.87 -8.97
C LEU A 82 1.05 6.92 -8.06
N MET A 83 0.35 5.79 -7.95
CA MET A 83 -0.68 5.57 -6.92
C MET A 83 -0.15 4.55 -5.91
N VAL A 84 -0.22 4.88 -4.63
CA VAL A 84 0.17 3.96 -3.56
C VAL A 84 -1.04 3.57 -2.74
N ASP A 85 -1.32 2.27 -2.68
CA ASP A 85 -2.27 1.69 -1.73
C ASP A 85 -1.52 1.24 -0.47
N MET A 86 -1.64 2.04 0.59
CA MET A 86 -0.99 1.74 1.87
C MET A 86 -1.90 1.02 2.88
N ALA A 87 -2.99 0.41 2.41
CA ALA A 87 -4.04 -0.14 3.27
C ALA A 87 -3.50 -1.05 4.38
N HIS A 88 -2.55 -1.94 4.08
CA HIS A 88 -1.98 -2.84 5.07
C HIS A 88 -1.04 -2.15 6.06
N ILE A 89 -0.32 -1.14 5.63
CA ILE A 89 0.72 -0.46 6.42
C ILE A 89 0.30 0.91 6.94
N ALA A 90 -0.93 1.36 6.69
CA ALA A 90 -1.37 2.72 7.06
C ALA A 90 -1.18 3.05 8.54
N GLY A 91 -1.44 2.10 9.44
CA GLY A 91 -1.19 2.27 10.87
C GLY A 91 0.31 2.36 11.20
N LEU A 92 1.15 1.63 10.46
CA LEU A 92 2.61 1.71 10.63
C LEU A 92 3.15 3.04 10.11
N VAL A 93 2.61 3.54 9.00
CA VAL A 93 2.94 4.88 8.48
C VAL A 93 2.54 5.97 9.48
N ALA A 94 1.29 5.93 9.99
CA ALA A 94 0.81 6.88 10.99
C ALA A 94 1.62 6.82 12.30
N GLY A 95 2.06 5.62 12.70
CA GLY A 95 2.90 5.41 13.87
C GLY A 95 4.41 5.64 13.65
N GLY A 96 4.82 6.04 12.44
CA GLY A 96 6.24 6.30 12.12
C GLY A 96 7.12 5.06 12.00
N GLN A 97 6.54 3.88 11.76
CA GLN A 97 7.25 2.61 11.62
C GLN A 97 7.48 2.18 10.16
N HIS A 98 6.98 2.97 9.20
CA HIS A 98 7.20 2.77 7.77
C HIS A 98 7.28 4.14 7.08
N GLN A 99 8.03 4.22 5.97
CA GLN A 99 8.06 5.42 5.14
C GLN A 99 6.65 5.81 4.70
N SER A 100 6.33 7.11 4.75
CA SER A 100 5.06 7.62 4.23
C SER A 100 5.11 7.76 2.70
N PRO A 101 4.12 7.25 1.97
CA PRO A 101 4.02 7.47 0.53
C PRO A 101 3.55 8.88 0.15
N VAL A 102 2.95 9.63 1.09
CA VAL A 102 2.29 10.91 0.82
C VAL A 102 3.18 11.97 0.16
N PRO A 103 4.48 12.10 0.52
CA PRO A 103 5.36 13.05 -0.16
C PRO A 103 5.74 12.66 -1.60
N TYR A 104 5.59 11.40 -1.99
CA TYR A 104 6.13 10.85 -3.24
C TYR A 104 5.05 10.50 -4.26
N ALA A 105 3.88 10.05 -3.80
CA ALA A 105 2.81 9.58 -4.67
C ALA A 105 1.88 10.70 -5.13
N ASP A 106 1.38 10.60 -6.37
CA ASP A 106 0.34 11.50 -6.88
C ASP A 106 -1.00 11.26 -6.18
N VAL A 107 -1.29 9.99 -5.86
CA VAL A 107 -2.48 9.57 -5.12
C VAL A 107 -2.11 8.48 -4.13
N VAL A 108 -2.61 8.59 -2.91
CA VAL A 108 -2.50 7.54 -1.89
C VAL A 108 -3.89 7.05 -1.54
N THR A 109 -4.07 5.73 -1.53
CA THR A 109 -5.30 5.11 -1.04
C THR A 109 -5.03 4.28 0.20
N THR A 110 -6.02 4.15 1.06
CA THR A 110 -5.97 3.23 2.20
C THR A 110 -7.35 2.81 2.64
N THR A 111 -7.41 1.69 3.33
CA THR A 111 -8.54 1.33 4.21
C THR A 111 -8.29 1.88 5.61
N THR A 112 -9.37 2.08 6.36
CA THR A 112 -9.27 2.53 7.76
C THR A 112 -9.34 1.38 8.78
N HIS A 113 -9.68 0.18 8.36
CA HIS A 113 -10.00 -0.97 9.22
C HIS A 113 -8.92 -2.06 9.33
N LYS A 114 -7.68 -1.77 8.91
CA LYS A 114 -6.52 -2.69 9.06
C LYS A 114 -5.59 -2.18 10.18
N THR A 115 -4.32 -2.00 9.92
CA THR A 115 -3.36 -1.53 10.93
C THR A 115 -3.70 -0.15 11.50
N LEU A 116 -4.48 0.67 10.79
CA LEU A 116 -4.99 1.93 11.31
C LEU A 116 -6.07 1.77 12.40
N ARG A 117 -6.62 0.56 12.54
CA ARG A 117 -7.62 0.11 13.54
C ARG A 117 -8.88 0.97 13.66
N GLY A 118 -9.34 1.52 12.54
CA GLY A 118 -10.57 2.31 12.45
C GLY A 118 -11.79 1.51 11.96
N PRO A 119 -12.87 2.21 11.63
CA PRO A 119 -14.07 1.60 11.06
C PRO A 119 -13.79 1.09 9.64
N ARG A 120 -14.63 0.19 9.16
CA ARG A 120 -14.60 -0.25 7.77
C ARG A 120 -14.89 0.93 6.85
N GLY A 121 -13.96 1.25 6.00
CA GLY A 121 -14.05 2.36 5.04
C GLY A 121 -12.76 2.55 4.27
N GLY A 122 -12.79 3.47 3.33
CA GLY A 122 -11.64 3.90 2.53
C GLY A 122 -11.29 5.37 2.75
N LEU A 123 -10.11 5.74 2.33
CA LEU A 123 -9.60 7.09 2.32
C LEU A 123 -8.73 7.27 1.08
N ILE A 124 -8.83 8.43 0.44
CA ILE A 124 -7.99 8.83 -0.69
C ILE A 124 -7.32 10.15 -0.32
N LEU A 125 -6.02 10.24 -0.52
CA LEU A 125 -5.19 11.39 -0.21
C LEU A 125 -4.44 11.84 -1.46
N THR A 126 -4.32 13.13 -1.67
CA THR A 126 -3.44 13.74 -2.67
C THR A 126 -3.11 15.17 -2.28
N ASN A 127 -1.92 15.63 -2.63
CA ASN A 127 -1.49 17.03 -2.49
C ASN A 127 -1.76 17.83 -3.77
N ASN A 128 -2.31 17.22 -4.82
CA ASN A 128 -2.56 17.86 -6.11
C ASN A 128 -4.01 18.35 -6.18
N GLU A 129 -4.19 19.67 -6.23
CA GLU A 129 -5.53 20.32 -6.29
C GLU A 129 -6.35 19.95 -7.54
N TYR A 130 -5.70 19.70 -8.65
CA TYR A 130 -6.39 19.28 -9.88
C TYR A 130 -6.89 17.84 -9.74
N ILE A 131 -6.05 16.96 -9.20
CA ILE A 131 -6.41 15.55 -8.99
C ILE A 131 -7.55 15.43 -7.98
N ILE A 132 -7.49 16.15 -6.84
CA ILE A 132 -8.55 16.03 -5.82
C ILE A 132 -9.92 16.48 -6.32
N LYS A 133 -10.00 17.51 -7.18
CA LYS A 133 -11.26 17.93 -7.78
C LYS A 133 -11.88 16.82 -8.63
N ARG A 134 -11.06 16.12 -9.41
CA ARG A 134 -11.51 14.99 -10.23
C ARG A 134 -11.90 13.78 -9.39
N ILE A 135 -11.13 13.47 -8.32
CA ILE A 135 -11.46 12.40 -7.37
C ILE A 135 -12.81 12.69 -6.70
N ASN A 136 -13.02 13.88 -6.19
CA ASN A 136 -14.29 14.26 -5.56
C ASN A 136 -15.48 14.07 -6.51
N SER A 137 -15.35 14.52 -7.76
CA SER A 137 -16.39 14.31 -8.77
C SER A 137 -16.60 12.83 -9.13
N ALA A 138 -15.53 12.03 -9.17
CA ALA A 138 -15.63 10.60 -9.43
C ALA A 138 -16.27 9.83 -8.27
N ILE A 139 -16.02 10.26 -7.04
CA ILE A 139 -16.66 9.68 -5.85
C ILE A 139 -18.13 10.08 -5.81
N PHE A 140 -18.42 11.38 -5.83
CA PHE A 140 -19.81 11.88 -5.83
C PHE A 140 -20.00 12.98 -6.90
N PRO A 141 -20.96 12.82 -7.79
CA PRO A 141 -21.94 11.74 -7.92
C PRO A 141 -21.50 10.56 -8.81
N GLY A 142 -20.20 10.44 -9.13
CA GLY A 142 -19.73 9.49 -10.15
C GLY A 142 -19.93 8.01 -9.79
N THR A 143 -19.69 7.63 -8.54
CA THR A 143 -19.76 6.22 -8.12
C THR A 143 -20.51 5.99 -6.81
N GLN A 144 -20.68 7.02 -5.98
CA GLN A 144 -21.32 6.93 -4.66
C GLN A 144 -22.45 7.96 -4.53
N GLY A 145 -23.28 7.81 -3.49
CA GLY A 145 -24.36 8.71 -3.11
C GLY A 145 -24.16 9.25 -1.68
N GLY A 146 -25.25 9.27 -0.90
CA GLY A 146 -25.25 9.77 0.48
C GLY A 146 -24.21 9.07 1.35
N PRO A 147 -23.42 9.81 2.13
CA PRO A 147 -22.36 9.24 2.96
C PRO A 147 -22.91 8.53 4.19
N LEU A 148 -22.12 7.57 4.71
CA LEU A 148 -22.37 6.92 5.99
C LEU A 148 -21.76 7.78 7.10
N GLU A 149 -22.54 8.71 7.67
CA GLU A 149 -22.03 9.71 8.63
C GLU A 149 -21.50 9.08 9.92
N HIS A 150 -22.09 7.97 10.38
CA HIS A 150 -21.55 7.23 11.52
C HIS A 150 -20.13 6.65 11.25
N VAL A 151 -19.84 6.25 10.00
CA VAL A 151 -18.50 5.83 9.61
C VAL A 151 -17.55 7.02 9.58
N ILE A 152 -18.02 8.19 9.12
CA ILE A 152 -17.21 9.42 9.11
C ILE A 152 -16.86 9.83 10.54
N ALA A 153 -17.83 9.81 11.46
CA ALA A 153 -17.60 10.09 12.87
C ALA A 153 -16.59 9.12 13.49
N ALA A 154 -16.75 7.81 13.20
CA ALA A 154 -15.82 6.79 13.67
C ALA A 154 -14.40 6.96 13.09
N LYS A 155 -14.26 7.42 11.84
CA LYS A 155 -12.96 7.78 11.26
C LYS A 155 -12.32 8.96 12.00
N ALA A 156 -13.10 9.96 12.40
CA ALA A 156 -12.57 11.10 13.16
C ALA A 156 -11.99 10.65 14.51
N VAL A 157 -12.65 9.74 15.21
CA VAL A 157 -12.13 9.13 16.44
C VAL A 157 -10.84 8.35 16.16
N CYS A 158 -10.84 7.50 15.13
CA CYS A 158 -9.67 6.73 14.72
C CYS A 158 -8.45 7.63 14.44
N PHE A 159 -8.64 8.71 13.70
CA PHE A 159 -7.56 9.63 13.38
C PHE A 159 -7.10 10.42 14.61
N GLY A 160 -8.04 10.81 15.50
CA GLY A 160 -7.72 11.42 16.79
C GLY A 160 -6.88 10.50 17.68
N GLU A 161 -7.14 9.18 17.66
CA GLU A 161 -6.31 8.19 18.36
C GLU A 161 -4.94 8.03 17.68
N ALA A 162 -4.89 7.98 16.35
CA ALA A 162 -3.64 7.82 15.60
C ALA A 162 -2.65 8.98 15.78
N LEU A 163 -3.14 10.16 16.15
CA LEU A 163 -2.31 11.33 16.46
C LEU A 163 -1.65 11.28 17.85
N LYS A 164 -2.09 10.37 18.72
CA LYS A 164 -1.60 10.29 20.10
C LYS A 164 -0.27 9.52 20.18
N PRO A 165 0.60 9.84 21.18
CA PRO A 165 1.84 9.09 21.40
C PRO A 165 1.64 7.60 21.62
N GLU A 166 0.54 7.20 22.27
CA GLU A 166 0.19 5.79 22.53
C GLU A 166 0.01 5.00 21.25
N PHE A 167 -0.43 5.63 20.16
CA PHE A 167 -0.55 4.95 18.88
C PHE A 167 0.83 4.66 18.25
N LYS A 168 1.80 5.55 18.44
CA LYS A 168 3.19 5.30 17.99
C LYS A 168 3.79 4.10 18.72
N GLU A 169 3.55 4.01 20.03
CA GLU A 169 3.98 2.88 20.84
C GLU A 169 3.27 1.58 20.41
N TYR A 170 1.97 1.64 20.12
CA TYR A 170 1.23 0.51 19.58
C TYR A 170 1.82 0.02 18.25
N ALA A 171 2.10 0.93 17.29
CA ALA A 171 2.69 0.59 16.01
C ALA A 171 4.10 -0.01 16.16
N ARG A 172 4.91 0.54 17.07
CA ARG A 172 6.24 0.00 17.40
C ARG A 172 6.15 -1.43 17.89
N LYS A 173 5.24 -1.71 18.83
CA LYS A 173 5.02 -3.07 19.37
C LYS A 173 4.56 -4.06 18.31
N ILE A 174 3.79 -3.64 17.31
CA ILE A 174 3.40 -4.50 16.18
C ILE A 174 4.65 -5.02 15.47
N VAL A 175 5.58 -4.13 15.13
CA VAL A 175 6.80 -4.50 14.40
C VAL A 175 7.71 -5.34 15.29
N GLU A 176 7.87 -5.00 16.55
CA GLU A 176 8.68 -5.78 17.51
C GLU A 176 8.15 -7.20 17.71
N ASN A 177 6.82 -7.34 17.84
CA ASN A 177 6.20 -8.66 17.97
C ASN A 177 6.38 -9.49 16.69
N ALA A 178 6.27 -8.86 15.51
CA ALA A 178 6.54 -9.54 14.25
C ALA A 178 8.00 -10.00 14.16
N LYS A 179 8.95 -9.19 14.62
CA LYS A 179 10.37 -9.53 14.69
C LYS A 179 10.65 -10.66 15.68
N ALA A 180 10.01 -10.64 16.85
CA ALA A 180 10.15 -11.73 17.82
C ALA A 180 9.62 -13.06 17.27
N LEU A 181 8.48 -13.01 16.56
CA LEU A 181 7.91 -14.17 15.90
C LEU A 181 8.81 -14.68 14.74
N GLU A 182 9.39 -13.77 13.96
CA GLU A 182 10.38 -14.08 12.91
C GLU A 182 11.55 -14.88 13.52
N ALA A 183 12.13 -14.38 14.60
CA ALA A 183 13.26 -15.03 15.25
C ALA A 183 12.94 -16.44 15.75
N GLU A 184 11.79 -16.61 16.42
CA GLU A 184 11.37 -17.91 16.96
C GLU A 184 11.03 -18.91 15.85
N LEU A 185 10.33 -18.50 14.80
CA LEU A 185 10.01 -19.37 13.66
C LEU A 185 11.28 -19.82 12.94
N THR A 186 12.21 -18.90 12.71
CA THR A 186 13.50 -19.19 12.07
C THR A 186 14.33 -20.16 12.92
N ALA A 187 14.38 -19.95 14.23
CA ALA A 187 15.08 -20.85 15.16
C ALA A 187 14.50 -22.28 15.16
N ARG A 188 13.21 -22.41 14.85
CA ARG A 188 12.54 -23.73 14.68
C ARG A 188 12.65 -24.30 13.27
N GLY A 189 13.42 -23.70 12.38
CA GLY A 189 13.64 -24.18 11.02
C GLY A 189 12.54 -23.82 10.03
N VAL A 190 11.61 -22.92 10.37
CA VAL A 190 10.60 -22.43 9.44
C VAL A 190 11.27 -21.44 8.47
N LYS A 191 11.13 -21.72 7.16
CA LYS A 191 11.65 -20.83 6.12
C LYS A 191 10.67 -19.70 5.86
N LEU A 192 11.10 -18.47 6.04
CA LEU A 192 10.29 -17.28 5.76
C LEU A 192 10.56 -16.75 4.36
N VAL A 193 9.51 -16.38 3.65
CA VAL A 193 9.60 -15.70 2.36
C VAL A 193 10.35 -14.38 2.55
N SER A 194 11.25 -14.03 1.62
CA SER A 194 12.16 -12.88 1.69
C SER A 194 13.08 -12.84 2.91
N GLY A 195 13.21 -13.96 3.65
CA GLY A 195 14.11 -14.11 4.80
C GLY A 195 13.67 -13.33 6.04
N GLY A 196 12.39 -12.92 6.17
CA GLY A 196 11.87 -12.25 7.36
C GLY A 196 10.90 -11.12 7.09
N THR A 197 10.75 -10.17 8.03
CA THR A 197 9.80 -9.07 7.93
C THR A 197 10.39 -7.72 8.37
N ASP A 198 9.90 -6.63 7.79
CA ASP A 198 10.17 -5.25 8.21
C ASP A 198 8.87 -4.57 8.70
N ASN A 199 7.74 -5.29 8.72
CA ASN A 199 6.43 -4.75 9.06
C ASN A 199 5.63 -5.69 9.98
N HIS A 200 4.32 -5.78 9.82
CA HIS A 200 3.41 -6.60 10.63
C HIS A 200 3.12 -7.99 10.04
N LEU A 201 3.68 -8.30 8.87
CA LEU A 201 3.41 -9.54 8.12
C LEU A 201 4.60 -10.51 8.21
N LEU A 202 4.28 -11.79 8.23
CA LEU A 202 5.21 -12.88 7.99
C LEU A 202 4.60 -13.78 6.92
N LEU A 203 5.42 -14.22 5.96
CA LEU A 203 5.05 -15.18 4.92
C LEU A 203 5.90 -16.44 5.06
N ILE A 204 5.25 -17.60 5.03
CA ILE A 204 5.85 -18.93 5.20
C ILE A 204 5.72 -19.71 3.89
#